data_798cd83574b4044bce853ecb33bc2475
#
_entry.id   798cd83574b4044bce853ecb33bc2475
#
_cell.length_a   1.000
_cell.length_b   1.000
_cell.length_c   1.000
_cell.angle_alpha   90.00
_cell.angle_beta   90.00
_cell.angle_gamma   90.00
#
_symmetry.space_group_name_H-M   'P 1'
#
loop_
_entity.id
_entity.type
_entity.pdbx_description
1 polymer ?
#
loop_
_entity_poly.entity_id
_entity_poly.type
_entity_poly.pdbx_seq_one_letter_code
_entity_poly.pdbx_strand_id
1 'polypeptide(L)'
;MIAIKNERELSVMRQACKITAAARALAGEMVRPGVSTKQIDKAVYDYIVSQGAKPSFLNYHGFPASTCISVNNTVIHGIPGGYVLREGDIVSVDVGAFYQGFHGDCAATFPCGAISAEAEKLIHVTKQSFFEGIAFAKRGHRVSDISHAIQTYVESNGYSVVRSFVGHGVGAQLHEEPEVPNFGAAGRGPRLIPGMTLAIEPMVNEGTYDVRVLKDGWTTVTADGKLSAHYENTVLITDGEPEILTVTEGL
;
A
#
# COMPACT_ATOMS: atom_id res chain seq x y z
N MET A 1 8.64 -18.56 8.39
CA MET A 1 7.65 -18.94 9.45
C MET A 1 6.81 -17.70 9.73
N ILE A 2 5.49 -17.82 9.74
CA ILE A 2 4.59 -16.70 10.01
C ILE A 2 4.75 -16.23 11.47
N ALA A 3 5.03 -14.94 11.67
CA ALA A 3 5.22 -14.33 12.98
C ALA A 3 3.87 -13.92 13.60
N ILE A 4 3.63 -14.34 14.84
CA ILE A 4 2.46 -13.93 15.63
C ILE A 4 2.95 -12.94 16.67
N LYS A 5 2.44 -11.72 16.62
CA LYS A 5 2.84 -10.62 17.50
C LYS A 5 2.09 -10.71 18.84
N ASN A 6 2.82 -10.54 19.92
CA ASN A 6 2.24 -10.41 21.25
C ASN A 6 1.84 -8.94 21.53
N GLU A 7 1.12 -8.69 22.63
CA GLU A 7 0.57 -7.37 22.95
C GLU A 7 1.63 -6.25 23.08
N ARG A 8 2.84 -6.60 23.57
CA ARG A 8 3.94 -5.64 23.66
C ARG A 8 4.44 -5.23 22.27
N GLU A 9 4.61 -6.18 21.38
CA GLU A 9 5.01 -5.97 19.99
C GLU A 9 3.94 -5.18 19.25
N LEU A 10 2.66 -5.54 19.42
CA LEU A 10 1.52 -4.82 18.83
C LEU A 10 1.44 -3.37 19.29
N SER A 11 1.75 -3.09 20.58
CA SER A 11 1.79 -1.71 21.08
C SER A 11 2.84 -0.86 20.34
N VAL A 12 4.02 -1.42 20.05
CA VAL A 12 5.07 -0.73 19.27
C VAL A 12 4.65 -0.60 17.79
N MET A 13 4.08 -1.66 17.21
CA MET A 13 3.59 -1.63 15.82
C MET A 13 2.50 -0.58 15.61
N ARG A 14 1.55 -0.45 16.53
CA ARG A 14 0.53 0.62 16.46
C ARG A 14 1.18 2.00 16.40
N GLN A 15 2.28 2.23 17.13
CA GLN A 15 3.00 3.50 17.04
C GLN A 15 3.73 3.67 15.70
N ALA A 16 4.40 2.63 15.19
CA ALA A 16 5.01 2.65 13.86
C ALA A 16 3.95 2.93 12.78
N CYS A 17 2.80 2.27 12.84
CA CYS A 17 1.70 2.44 11.91
C CYS A 17 1.04 3.84 11.98
N LYS A 18 0.93 4.44 13.16
CA LYS A 18 0.46 5.84 13.33
C LYS A 18 1.41 6.82 12.63
N ILE A 19 2.73 6.64 12.81
CA ILE A 19 3.74 7.47 12.13
C ILE A 19 3.61 7.31 10.62
N THR A 20 3.47 6.07 10.13
CA THR A 20 3.32 5.76 8.71
C THR A 20 2.07 6.40 8.12
N ALA A 21 0.92 6.25 8.79
CA ALA A 21 -0.36 6.81 8.35
C ALA A 21 -0.33 8.35 8.28
N ALA A 22 0.26 9.01 9.29
CA ALA A 22 0.41 10.46 9.30
C ALA A 22 1.38 10.94 8.19
N ALA A 23 2.45 10.20 7.92
CA ALA A 23 3.37 10.49 6.83
C ALA A 23 2.69 10.35 5.45
N ARG A 24 1.83 9.33 5.25
CA ARG A 24 1.00 9.18 4.06
C ARG A 24 0.01 10.34 3.91
N ALA A 25 -0.64 10.76 4.99
CA ALA A 25 -1.57 11.89 4.98
C ALA A 25 -0.85 13.19 4.57
N LEU A 26 0.31 13.48 5.17
CA LEU A 26 1.16 14.61 4.79
C LEU A 26 1.52 14.57 3.30
N ALA A 27 1.91 13.40 2.78
CA ALA A 27 2.19 13.25 1.35
C ALA A 27 0.97 13.56 0.49
N GLY A 28 -0.21 13.09 0.89
CA GLY A 28 -1.47 13.36 0.19
C GLY A 28 -1.82 14.85 0.12
N GLU A 29 -1.63 15.60 1.22
CA GLU A 29 -1.84 17.06 1.26
C GLU A 29 -0.88 17.82 0.32
N MET A 30 0.28 17.23 0.03
CA MET A 30 1.27 17.80 -0.89
C MET A 30 1.00 17.47 -2.36
N VAL A 31 0.13 16.51 -2.66
CA VAL A 31 -0.23 16.15 -4.05
C VAL A 31 -1.07 17.26 -4.66
N ARG A 32 -0.37 18.16 -5.38
CA ARG A 32 -0.99 19.29 -6.10
C ARG A 32 -0.10 19.70 -7.28
N PRO A 33 -0.68 20.35 -8.32
CA PRO A 33 0.10 20.83 -9.45
C PRO A 33 1.27 21.73 -9.04
N GLY A 34 2.42 21.54 -9.66
CA GLY A 34 3.64 22.33 -9.41
C GLY A 34 4.56 21.76 -8.33
N VAL A 35 4.16 20.77 -7.57
CA VAL A 35 5.02 20.07 -6.58
C VAL A 35 5.74 18.92 -7.28
N SER A 36 7.04 18.75 -7.02
CA SER A 36 7.78 17.60 -7.54
C SER A 36 7.67 16.39 -6.59
N THR A 37 7.77 15.18 -7.16
CA THR A 37 7.77 13.95 -6.36
C THR A 37 8.93 13.92 -5.35
N LYS A 38 10.09 14.52 -5.69
CA LYS A 38 11.22 14.70 -4.76
C LYS A 38 10.89 15.58 -3.55
N GLN A 39 10.07 16.62 -3.72
CA GLN A 39 9.64 17.48 -2.61
C GLN A 39 8.73 16.74 -1.65
N ILE A 40 7.86 15.89 -2.15
CA ILE A 40 6.99 15.02 -1.33
C ILE A 40 7.84 14.02 -0.55
N ASP A 41 8.74 13.31 -1.21
CA ASP A 41 9.67 12.35 -0.57
C ASP A 41 10.47 13.00 0.56
N LYS A 42 11.03 14.20 0.31
CA LYS A 42 11.78 14.93 1.33
C LYS A 42 10.93 15.29 2.54
N ALA A 43 9.71 15.76 2.35
CA ALA A 43 8.82 16.12 3.45
C ALA A 43 8.44 14.89 4.28
N VAL A 44 8.16 13.76 3.64
CA VAL A 44 7.89 12.49 4.32
C VAL A 44 9.11 12.00 5.09
N TYR A 45 10.32 12.07 4.50
CA TYR A 45 11.56 11.76 5.20
C TYR A 45 11.72 12.61 6.47
N ASP A 46 11.62 13.93 6.33
CA ASP A 46 11.79 14.87 7.44
C ASP A 46 10.76 14.60 8.56
N TYR A 47 9.51 14.32 8.19
CA TYR A 47 8.46 13.97 9.14
C TYR A 47 8.78 12.68 9.90
N ILE A 48 9.08 11.58 9.20
CA ILE A 48 9.38 10.28 9.82
C ILE A 48 10.55 10.41 10.80
N VAL A 49 11.62 11.10 10.39
CA VAL A 49 12.80 11.33 11.24
C VAL A 49 12.44 12.18 12.45
N SER A 50 11.59 13.20 12.31
CA SER A 50 11.12 14.04 13.43
C SER A 50 10.35 13.26 14.50
N GLN A 51 9.74 12.14 14.11
CA GLN A 51 9.03 11.23 15.02
C GLN A 51 9.97 10.21 15.71
N GLY A 52 11.29 10.31 15.53
CA GLY A 52 12.27 9.35 16.05
C GLY A 52 12.23 7.99 15.34
N ALA A 53 11.63 7.92 14.17
CA ALA A 53 11.55 6.75 13.31
C ALA A 53 12.54 6.84 12.14
N LYS A 54 12.60 5.78 11.31
CA LYS A 54 13.39 5.74 10.08
C LYS A 54 12.46 5.37 8.92
N PRO A 55 12.63 5.96 7.72
CA PRO A 55 11.94 5.47 6.53
C PRO A 55 12.30 4.01 6.25
N SER A 56 11.28 3.16 6.06
CA SER A 56 11.49 1.72 5.89
C SER A 56 12.10 1.37 4.54
N PHE A 57 11.81 2.16 3.50
CA PHE A 57 12.21 1.87 2.12
C PHE A 57 13.62 2.35 1.78
N LEU A 58 14.12 3.40 2.44
CA LEU A 58 15.43 3.98 2.14
C LEU A 58 16.55 2.94 2.35
N ASN A 59 17.25 2.63 1.27
CA ASN A 59 18.29 1.59 1.17
C ASN A 59 17.78 0.14 1.36
N TYR A 60 16.46 -0.09 1.41
CA TYR A 60 15.92 -1.45 1.41
C TYR A 60 16.18 -2.11 0.06
N HIS A 61 16.99 -3.17 0.05
CA HIS A 61 17.52 -3.80 -1.17
C HIS A 61 18.12 -2.81 -2.20
N GLY A 62 18.57 -1.63 -1.75
CA GLY A 62 19.16 -0.61 -2.61
C GLY A 62 18.14 0.40 -3.17
N PHE A 63 16.88 0.41 -2.70
CA PHE A 63 15.93 1.43 -3.10
C PHE A 63 16.39 2.83 -2.65
N PRO A 64 16.41 3.85 -3.53
CA PRO A 64 17.16 5.09 -3.27
C PRO A 64 16.38 6.18 -2.53
N ALA A 65 15.11 5.96 -2.16
CA ALA A 65 14.23 6.98 -1.61
C ALA A 65 13.48 6.52 -0.36
N SER A 66 12.80 7.44 0.31
CA SER A 66 12.05 7.18 1.55
C SER A 66 10.61 6.72 1.29
N THR A 67 10.11 7.04 0.10
CA THR A 67 8.75 6.71 -0.36
C THR A 67 8.80 6.13 -1.75
N CYS A 68 7.77 5.34 -2.13
CA CYS A 68 7.49 5.09 -3.53
C CYS A 68 6.42 6.09 -4.00
N ILE A 69 6.68 6.83 -5.09
CA ILE A 69 5.71 7.77 -5.66
C ILE A 69 5.48 7.40 -7.12
N SER A 70 4.31 6.83 -7.35
CA SER A 70 3.92 6.21 -8.61
C SER A 70 2.83 7.05 -9.28
N VAL A 71 3.13 7.65 -10.46
CA VAL A 71 2.25 8.58 -11.15
C VAL A 71 1.59 7.91 -12.35
N ASN A 72 0.29 8.05 -12.49
CA ASN A 72 -0.54 7.62 -13.62
C ASN A 72 -0.42 6.12 -13.92
N ASN A 73 0.34 5.75 -14.96
CA ASN A 73 0.55 4.36 -15.38
C ASN A 73 1.68 3.65 -14.62
N THR A 74 2.32 4.32 -13.67
CA THR A 74 3.22 3.66 -12.73
C THR A 74 2.39 2.97 -11.67
N VAL A 75 2.60 1.66 -11.51
CA VAL A 75 1.84 0.80 -10.60
C VAL A 75 2.37 0.96 -9.18
N ILE A 76 3.66 0.62 -8.99
CA ILE A 76 4.37 0.68 -7.69
C ILE A 76 5.85 0.98 -7.92
N HIS A 77 6.56 1.21 -6.82
CA HIS A 77 8.01 1.42 -6.75
C HIS A 77 8.52 2.58 -7.62
N GLY A 78 7.66 3.56 -7.92
CA GLY A 78 8.09 4.78 -8.60
C GLY A 78 9.13 5.52 -7.75
N ILE A 79 10.32 5.78 -8.32
CA ILE A 79 11.40 6.50 -7.62
C ILE A 79 11.12 8.00 -7.65
N PRO A 80 10.98 8.67 -6.49
CA PRO A 80 10.81 10.12 -6.42
C PRO A 80 11.96 10.88 -7.10
N GLY A 81 11.60 11.88 -7.91
CA GLY A 81 12.58 12.61 -8.71
C GLY A 81 12.11 14.00 -9.13
N GLY A 82 12.63 14.46 -10.27
CA GLY A 82 12.32 15.78 -10.82
C GLY A 82 10.97 15.89 -11.52
N TYR A 83 10.13 14.85 -11.53
CA TYR A 83 8.79 14.94 -12.10
C TYR A 83 7.95 15.94 -11.30
N VAL A 84 7.45 16.95 -11.96
CA VAL A 84 6.56 17.97 -11.39
C VAL A 84 5.11 17.58 -11.70
N LEU A 85 4.33 17.41 -10.65
CA LEU A 85 2.92 17.00 -10.74
C LEU A 85 2.09 18.03 -11.53
N ARG A 86 1.15 17.54 -12.30
CA ARG A 86 0.26 18.31 -13.17
C ARG A 86 -1.19 18.07 -12.81
N GLU A 87 -2.02 19.03 -13.15
CA GLU A 87 -3.48 18.87 -13.12
C GLU A 87 -3.88 17.62 -13.90
N GLY A 88 -4.69 16.77 -13.29
CA GLY A 88 -5.16 15.53 -13.89
C GLY A 88 -4.32 14.28 -13.57
N ASP A 89 -3.12 14.43 -12.96
CA ASP A 89 -2.36 13.27 -12.49
C ASP A 89 -3.08 12.54 -11.34
N ILE A 90 -2.95 11.22 -11.30
CA ILE A 90 -3.21 10.42 -10.10
C ILE A 90 -1.89 9.93 -9.54
N VAL A 91 -1.74 9.98 -8.22
CA VAL A 91 -0.44 9.76 -7.57
C VAL A 91 -0.59 8.76 -6.44
N SER A 92 -0.09 7.55 -6.63
CA SER A 92 0.02 6.56 -5.56
C SER A 92 1.27 6.88 -4.73
N VAL A 93 1.08 7.13 -3.45
CA VAL A 93 2.17 7.34 -2.50
C VAL A 93 2.15 6.19 -1.50
N ASP A 94 3.26 5.48 -1.43
CA ASP A 94 3.50 4.35 -0.56
C ASP A 94 4.61 4.73 0.45
N VAL A 95 4.34 4.47 1.72
CA VAL A 95 5.14 4.94 2.85
C VAL A 95 5.30 3.84 3.88
N GLY A 96 6.54 3.59 4.27
CA GLY A 96 6.86 2.73 5.40
C GLY A 96 7.67 3.48 6.47
N ALA A 97 7.38 3.24 7.75
CA ALA A 97 8.16 3.76 8.86
C ALA A 97 8.60 2.64 9.81
N PHE A 98 9.88 2.67 10.17
CA PHE A 98 10.48 1.75 11.15
C PHE A 98 10.65 2.46 12.49
N TYR A 99 9.99 1.95 13.52
CA TYR A 99 10.03 2.51 14.86
C TYR A 99 10.23 1.41 15.90
N GLN A 100 11.27 1.54 16.73
CA GLN A 100 11.59 0.65 17.86
C GLN A 100 11.54 -0.85 17.51
N GLY A 101 12.02 -1.23 16.33
CA GLY A 101 12.15 -2.63 15.92
C GLY A 101 10.99 -3.16 15.06
N PHE A 102 9.99 -2.34 14.73
CA PHE A 102 8.85 -2.74 13.91
C PHE A 102 8.57 -1.74 12.80
N HIS A 103 8.02 -2.27 11.69
CA HIS A 103 7.58 -1.49 10.54
C HIS A 103 6.07 -1.28 10.56
N GLY A 104 5.63 -0.13 10.07
CA GLY A 104 4.29 0.09 9.54
C GLY A 104 4.39 0.34 8.04
N ASP A 105 3.37 -0.04 7.27
CA ASP A 105 3.32 0.06 5.82
C ASP A 105 1.94 0.46 5.34
N CYS A 106 1.84 1.45 4.43
CA CYS A 106 0.58 1.86 3.85
C CYS A 106 0.73 2.73 2.60
N ALA A 107 -0.20 2.57 1.66
CA ALA A 107 -0.28 3.37 0.46
C ALA A 107 -1.69 3.93 0.21
N ALA A 108 -1.75 5.02 -0.56
CA ALA A 108 -2.99 5.51 -1.14
C ALA A 108 -2.73 6.27 -2.43
N THR A 109 -3.73 6.29 -3.32
CA THR A 109 -3.70 7.07 -4.55
C THR A 109 -4.49 8.36 -4.35
N PHE A 110 -3.84 9.48 -4.65
CA PHE A 110 -4.38 10.84 -4.48
C PHE A 110 -4.59 11.52 -5.84
N PRO A 111 -5.67 12.28 -6.01
CA PRO A 111 -5.86 13.13 -7.19
C PRO A 111 -4.96 14.36 -7.12
N CYS A 112 -4.37 14.77 -8.23
CA CYS A 112 -3.63 16.01 -8.38
C CYS A 112 -4.50 17.05 -9.10
N GLY A 113 -5.17 17.91 -8.34
CA GLY A 113 -6.17 18.82 -8.87
C GLY A 113 -7.43 18.09 -9.37
N ALA A 114 -8.06 18.60 -10.43
CA ALA A 114 -9.21 17.93 -11.06
C ALA A 114 -8.75 16.77 -11.94
N ILE A 115 -9.29 15.59 -11.69
CA ILE A 115 -9.01 14.35 -12.45
C ILE A 115 -10.24 13.93 -13.26
N SER A 116 -10.07 12.99 -14.20
CA SER A 116 -11.18 12.45 -14.96
C SER A 116 -12.09 11.55 -14.10
N ALA A 117 -13.36 11.40 -14.51
CA ALA A 117 -14.30 10.51 -13.83
C ALA A 117 -13.83 9.03 -13.84
N GLU A 118 -13.13 8.63 -14.90
CA GLU A 118 -12.54 7.28 -15.01
C GLU A 118 -11.42 7.09 -13.97
N ALA A 119 -10.55 8.10 -13.79
CA ALA A 119 -9.49 8.07 -12.79
C ALA A 119 -10.06 8.08 -11.37
N GLU A 120 -11.09 8.89 -11.10
CA GLU A 120 -11.78 8.93 -9.82
C GLU A 120 -12.42 7.57 -9.50
N LYS A 121 -13.10 6.95 -10.49
CA LYS A 121 -13.67 5.61 -10.34
C LYS A 121 -12.59 4.57 -10.05
N LEU A 122 -11.45 4.62 -10.75
CA LEU A 122 -10.34 3.69 -10.51
C LEU A 122 -9.83 3.79 -9.06
N ILE A 123 -9.57 5.01 -8.57
CA ILE A 123 -9.14 5.25 -7.19
C ILE A 123 -10.16 4.70 -6.20
N HIS A 124 -11.44 5.01 -6.42
CA HIS A 124 -12.52 4.53 -5.55
C HIS A 124 -12.61 3.01 -5.51
N VAL A 125 -12.62 2.35 -6.69
CA VAL A 125 -12.69 0.88 -6.76
C VAL A 125 -11.47 0.22 -6.11
N THR A 126 -10.28 0.78 -6.32
CA THR A 126 -9.05 0.28 -5.67
C THR A 126 -9.15 0.37 -4.15
N LYS A 127 -9.57 1.52 -3.62
CA LYS A 127 -9.77 1.70 -2.17
C LYS A 127 -10.86 0.76 -1.64
N GLN A 128 -12.01 0.67 -2.30
CA GLN A 128 -13.11 -0.18 -1.86
C GLN A 128 -12.75 -1.66 -1.90
N SER A 129 -11.96 -2.11 -2.89
CA SER A 129 -11.52 -3.51 -2.96
C SER A 129 -10.74 -3.97 -1.73
N PHE A 130 -9.96 -3.07 -1.11
CA PHE A 130 -9.33 -3.34 0.19
C PHE A 130 -10.38 -3.63 1.27
N PHE A 131 -11.44 -2.83 1.37
CA PHE A 131 -12.50 -3.04 2.36
C PHE A 131 -13.30 -4.32 2.13
N GLU A 132 -13.53 -4.69 0.86
CA GLU A 132 -14.12 -6.00 0.52
C GLU A 132 -13.20 -7.16 0.99
N GLY A 133 -11.88 -7.01 0.79
CA GLY A 133 -10.90 -8.00 1.22
C GLY A 133 -10.82 -8.15 2.74
N ILE A 134 -10.70 -7.05 3.47
CA ILE A 134 -10.52 -7.11 4.93
C ILE A 134 -11.74 -7.65 5.69
N ALA A 135 -12.91 -7.68 5.09
CA ALA A 135 -14.08 -8.36 5.67
C ALA A 135 -13.79 -9.84 5.97
N PHE A 136 -12.83 -10.43 5.24
CA PHE A 136 -12.35 -11.80 5.43
C PHE A 136 -11.04 -11.90 6.24
N ALA A 137 -10.44 -10.77 6.64
CA ALA A 137 -9.18 -10.72 7.37
C ALA A 137 -9.35 -11.01 8.86
N LYS A 138 -9.95 -12.15 9.19
CA LYS A 138 -10.29 -12.55 10.56
C LYS A 138 -10.16 -14.06 10.77
N ARG A 139 -10.14 -14.45 12.04
CA ARG A 139 -10.07 -15.86 12.45
C ARG A 139 -11.11 -16.71 11.72
N GLY A 140 -10.71 -17.90 11.30
CA GLY A 140 -11.56 -18.86 10.58
C GLY A 140 -11.40 -18.81 9.06
N HIS A 141 -10.91 -17.72 8.52
CA HIS A 141 -10.60 -17.55 7.11
C HIS A 141 -9.15 -17.92 6.77
N ARG A 142 -8.85 -17.88 5.48
CA ARG A 142 -7.52 -18.07 4.92
C ARG A 142 -7.08 -16.84 4.13
N VAL A 143 -5.79 -16.70 3.90
CA VAL A 143 -5.23 -15.58 3.12
C VAL A 143 -5.95 -15.41 1.78
N SER A 144 -6.21 -16.51 1.06
CA SER A 144 -6.86 -16.40 -0.25
C SER A 144 -8.36 -16.04 -0.21
N ASP A 145 -9.00 -16.03 0.95
CA ASP A 145 -10.36 -15.50 1.07
C ASP A 145 -10.35 -13.97 0.89
N ILE A 146 -9.31 -13.30 1.43
CA ILE A 146 -9.03 -11.87 1.20
C ILE A 146 -8.77 -11.64 -0.30
N SER A 147 -7.86 -12.44 -0.87
CA SER A 147 -7.45 -12.36 -2.27
C SER A 147 -8.63 -12.47 -3.23
N HIS A 148 -9.50 -13.45 -2.99
CA HIS A 148 -10.68 -13.73 -3.81
C HIS A 148 -11.70 -12.58 -3.76
N ALA A 149 -11.95 -12.03 -2.58
CA ALA A 149 -12.87 -10.91 -2.41
C ALA A 149 -12.38 -9.66 -3.16
N ILE A 150 -11.09 -9.33 -3.02
CA ILE A 150 -10.45 -8.22 -3.76
C ILE A 150 -10.62 -8.41 -5.26
N GLN A 151 -10.20 -9.56 -5.79
CA GLN A 151 -10.29 -9.86 -7.22
C GLN A 151 -11.72 -9.78 -7.73
N THR A 152 -12.66 -10.41 -7.04
CA THR A 152 -14.07 -10.44 -7.45
C THR A 152 -14.64 -9.03 -7.56
N TYR A 153 -14.36 -8.18 -6.58
CA TYR A 153 -14.85 -6.79 -6.59
C TYR A 153 -14.22 -5.98 -7.72
N VAL A 154 -12.89 -6.03 -7.88
CA VAL A 154 -12.16 -5.29 -8.92
C VAL A 154 -12.63 -5.68 -10.31
N GLU A 155 -12.67 -7.00 -10.61
CA GLU A 155 -13.03 -7.50 -11.94
C GLU A 155 -14.51 -7.25 -12.26
N SER A 156 -15.41 -7.29 -11.27
CA SER A 156 -16.83 -6.94 -11.48
C SER A 156 -17.05 -5.47 -11.83
N ASN A 157 -16.09 -4.59 -11.48
CA ASN A 157 -16.09 -3.18 -11.86
C ASN A 157 -15.39 -2.89 -13.19
N GLY A 158 -14.90 -3.92 -13.89
CA GLY A 158 -14.28 -3.83 -15.22
C GLY A 158 -12.79 -3.48 -15.20
N TYR A 159 -12.12 -3.65 -14.06
CA TYR A 159 -10.69 -3.43 -13.88
C TYR A 159 -9.92 -4.74 -13.71
N SER A 160 -8.59 -4.68 -13.67
CA SER A 160 -7.72 -5.84 -13.49
C SER A 160 -6.85 -5.72 -12.25
N VAL A 161 -6.68 -6.82 -11.53
CA VAL A 161 -5.77 -6.91 -10.37
C VAL A 161 -4.38 -7.30 -10.85
N VAL A 162 -3.36 -6.56 -10.44
CA VAL A 162 -1.96 -6.90 -10.71
C VAL A 162 -1.62 -8.24 -10.05
N ARG A 163 -0.85 -9.10 -10.74
CA ARG A 163 -0.52 -10.46 -10.29
C ARG A 163 0.94 -10.69 -9.97
N SER A 164 1.82 -9.82 -10.46
CA SER A 164 3.27 -9.94 -10.29
C SER A 164 3.78 -9.46 -8.93
N PHE A 165 2.95 -8.74 -8.19
CA PHE A 165 3.23 -8.22 -6.86
C PHE A 165 2.06 -8.53 -5.93
N VAL A 166 2.38 -8.72 -4.66
CA VAL A 166 1.44 -9.22 -3.66
C VAL A 166 1.70 -8.56 -2.32
N GLY A 167 0.70 -8.48 -1.48
CA GLY A 167 0.84 -8.11 -0.09
C GLY A 167 1.63 -9.14 0.72
N HIS A 168 1.92 -8.81 1.95
CA HIS A 168 2.86 -9.59 2.77
C HIS A 168 2.55 -9.46 4.27
N GLY A 169 3.14 -10.33 5.07
CA GLY A 169 3.27 -10.09 6.50
C GLY A 169 4.19 -8.89 6.74
N VAL A 170 3.94 -8.13 7.79
CA VAL A 170 4.78 -7.00 8.18
C VAL A 170 5.00 -7.01 9.70
N GLY A 171 6.18 -6.62 10.15
CA GLY A 171 6.49 -6.64 11.57
C GLY A 171 7.92 -6.20 11.87
N ALA A 172 8.73 -7.08 12.44
CA ALA A 172 10.15 -6.82 12.68
C ALA A 172 10.95 -6.72 11.36
N GLN A 173 10.47 -7.38 10.31
CA GLN A 173 10.92 -7.18 8.95
C GLN A 173 9.84 -6.42 8.17
N LEU A 174 10.26 -5.65 7.16
CA LEU A 174 9.33 -4.96 6.27
C LEU A 174 8.46 -5.99 5.53
N HIS A 175 9.08 -7.02 4.94
CA HIS A 175 8.39 -8.14 4.33
C HIS A 175 8.58 -9.41 5.15
N GLU A 176 7.49 -9.95 5.65
CA GLU A 176 7.41 -11.22 6.38
C GLU A 176 6.43 -12.18 5.66
N GLU A 177 6.51 -13.46 6.00
CA GLU A 177 5.45 -14.41 5.66
C GLU A 177 4.13 -14.07 6.40
N PRO A 178 2.97 -14.34 5.80
CA PRO A 178 2.78 -14.94 4.48
C PRO A 178 2.72 -13.90 3.35
N GLU A 179 2.92 -14.34 2.10
CA GLU A 179 2.44 -13.57 0.94
C GLU A 179 0.92 -13.47 0.98
N VAL A 180 0.40 -12.30 0.55
CA VAL A 180 -1.03 -11.98 0.50
C VAL A 180 -1.40 -11.54 -0.93
N PRO A 181 -1.57 -12.47 -1.86
CA PRO A 181 -1.99 -12.12 -3.23
C PRO A 181 -3.34 -11.38 -3.25
N ASN A 182 -3.51 -10.51 -4.22
CA ASN A 182 -4.78 -9.81 -4.43
C ASN A 182 -5.73 -10.57 -5.41
N PHE A 183 -5.41 -11.82 -5.72
CA PHE A 183 -6.15 -12.68 -6.64
C PHE A 183 -6.05 -14.14 -6.21
N GLY A 184 -6.97 -14.97 -6.70
CA GLY A 184 -6.94 -16.41 -6.52
C GLY A 184 -8.26 -17.02 -6.04
N ALA A 185 -8.30 -18.34 -5.97
CA ALA A 185 -9.47 -19.07 -5.48
C ALA A 185 -9.55 -19.01 -3.95
N ALA A 186 -10.75 -18.79 -3.41
CA ALA A 186 -11.00 -18.80 -1.97
C ALA A 186 -10.63 -20.14 -1.29
N GLY A 187 -10.40 -20.11 0.00
CA GLY A 187 -10.18 -21.30 0.84
C GLY A 187 -8.76 -21.88 0.74
N ARG A 188 -7.78 -21.14 0.23
CA ARG A 188 -6.38 -21.57 0.04
C ARG A 188 -5.41 -20.75 0.91
N GLY A 189 -4.17 -21.22 0.96
CA GLY A 189 -3.10 -20.57 1.72
C GLY A 189 -3.22 -20.75 3.24
N PRO A 190 -2.39 -20.02 4.00
CA PRO A 190 -2.36 -20.08 5.46
C PRO A 190 -3.71 -19.70 6.09
N ARG A 191 -4.02 -20.32 7.25
CA ARG A 191 -5.14 -19.86 8.09
C ARG A 191 -4.76 -18.55 8.75
N LEU A 192 -5.73 -17.65 8.83
CA LEU A 192 -5.59 -16.40 9.58
C LEU A 192 -5.70 -16.68 11.08
N ILE A 193 -4.72 -16.20 11.82
CA ILE A 193 -4.56 -16.42 13.26
C ILE A 193 -4.42 -15.05 13.93
N PRO A 194 -5.12 -14.78 15.04
CA PRO A 194 -4.97 -13.56 15.82
C PRO A 194 -3.49 -13.28 16.17
N GLY A 195 -3.07 -12.01 16.03
CA GLY A 195 -1.68 -11.59 16.18
C GLY A 195 -0.88 -11.57 14.89
N MET A 196 -1.40 -12.07 13.76
CA MET A 196 -0.82 -11.80 12.44
C MET A 196 -1.03 -10.34 12.07
N THR A 197 -0.01 -9.72 11.48
CA THR A 197 -0.07 -8.38 10.90
C THR A 197 0.28 -8.46 9.42
N LEU A 198 -0.60 -7.95 8.57
CA LEU A 198 -0.53 -8.11 7.11
C LEU A 198 -0.61 -6.76 6.43
N ALA A 199 0.25 -6.51 5.46
CA ALA A 199 0.07 -5.48 4.44
C ALA A 199 -0.89 -6.07 3.39
N ILE A 200 -2.07 -5.48 3.27
CA ILE A 200 -3.08 -5.83 2.28
C ILE A 200 -3.13 -4.66 1.29
N GLU A 201 -2.73 -4.91 0.04
CA GLU A 201 -2.30 -3.87 -0.87
C GLU A 201 -2.78 -4.09 -2.31
N PRO A 202 -4.09 -3.99 -2.61
CA PRO A 202 -4.55 -4.10 -3.97
C PRO A 202 -3.94 -3.03 -4.89
N MET A 203 -3.29 -3.50 -5.96
CA MET A 203 -2.84 -2.74 -7.11
C MET A 203 -3.79 -3.04 -8.26
N VAL A 204 -4.46 -2.01 -8.77
CA VAL A 204 -5.54 -2.14 -9.75
C VAL A 204 -5.23 -1.36 -11.00
N ASN A 205 -5.26 -2.03 -12.15
CA ASN A 205 -5.04 -1.43 -13.46
C ASN A 205 -6.37 -1.16 -14.18
N GLU A 206 -6.44 -0.03 -14.86
CA GLU A 206 -7.57 0.30 -15.76
C GLU A 206 -7.68 -0.66 -16.93
N GLY A 207 -6.55 -1.20 -17.40
CA GLY A 207 -6.47 -2.14 -18.52
C GLY A 207 -6.15 -3.55 -18.10
N THR A 208 -5.12 -4.16 -18.71
CA THR A 208 -4.69 -5.51 -18.39
C THR A 208 -3.93 -5.58 -17.06
N TYR A 209 -3.88 -6.77 -16.45
CA TYR A 209 -3.10 -7.00 -15.23
C TYR A 209 -1.58 -7.03 -15.46
N ASP A 210 -1.14 -7.04 -16.72
CA ASP A 210 0.26 -7.16 -17.07
C ASP A 210 1.05 -5.89 -16.74
N VAL A 211 2.25 -6.09 -16.23
CA VAL A 211 3.15 -5.01 -15.82
C VAL A 211 4.56 -5.27 -16.35
N ARG A 212 5.40 -4.23 -16.37
CA ARG A 212 6.82 -4.34 -16.69
C ARG A 212 7.66 -3.45 -15.78
N VAL A 213 8.79 -3.96 -15.37
CA VAL A 213 9.80 -3.20 -14.60
C VAL A 213 10.67 -2.40 -15.58
N LEU A 214 10.93 -1.15 -15.27
CA LEU A 214 11.78 -0.27 -16.07
C LEU A 214 13.28 -0.58 -15.85
N LYS A 215 14.13 0.07 -16.62
CA LYS A 215 15.60 -0.12 -16.60
C LYS A 215 16.28 0.27 -15.28
N ASP A 216 15.60 1.06 -14.44
CA ASP A 216 16.08 1.42 -13.10
C ASP A 216 16.00 0.25 -12.11
N GLY A 217 15.37 -0.85 -12.51
CA GLY A 217 15.21 -2.08 -11.70
C GLY A 217 14.10 -2.00 -10.66
N TRP A 218 13.36 -0.89 -10.55
CA TRP A 218 12.34 -0.64 -9.53
C TRP A 218 11.00 -0.23 -10.12
N THR A 219 10.97 0.89 -10.84
CA THR A 219 9.73 1.48 -11.35
C THR A 219 8.96 0.47 -12.18
N THR A 220 7.78 0.11 -11.71
CA THR A 220 6.89 -0.85 -12.37
C THR A 220 5.73 -0.11 -13.00
N VAL A 221 5.51 -0.31 -14.29
CA VAL A 221 4.45 0.36 -15.06
C VAL A 221 3.50 -0.65 -15.68
N THR A 222 2.27 -0.22 -15.98
CA THR A 222 1.32 -1.02 -16.75
C THR A 222 1.87 -1.33 -18.14
N ALA A 223 1.64 -2.53 -18.65
CA ALA A 223 2.15 -2.94 -19.95
C ALA A 223 1.47 -2.19 -21.11
N ASP A 224 0.20 -1.82 -20.93
CA ASP A 224 -0.64 -1.13 -21.92
C ASP A 224 -0.61 0.40 -21.82
N GLY A 225 0.05 0.96 -20.80
CA GLY A 225 0.18 2.40 -20.60
C GLY A 225 -1.04 3.06 -19.96
N LYS A 226 -2.08 2.31 -19.57
CA LYS A 226 -3.27 2.82 -18.90
C LYS A 226 -3.01 3.11 -17.42
N LEU A 227 -3.94 3.78 -16.75
CA LEU A 227 -3.83 4.17 -15.35
C LEU A 227 -3.75 2.97 -14.41
N SER A 228 -3.07 3.16 -13.30
CA SER A 228 -3.03 2.23 -12.17
C SER A 228 -3.23 2.99 -10.86
N ALA A 229 -3.90 2.35 -9.90
CA ALA A 229 -4.05 2.85 -8.55
C ALA A 229 -3.64 1.80 -7.54
N HIS A 230 -3.16 2.25 -6.38
CA HIS A 230 -2.71 1.44 -5.26
C HIS A 230 -3.36 1.93 -3.97
N TYR A 231 -3.82 1.00 -3.15
CA TYR A 231 -4.31 1.30 -1.81
C TYR A 231 -3.87 0.19 -0.85
N GLU A 232 -3.36 0.58 0.30
CA GLU A 232 -2.78 -0.36 1.25
C GLU A 232 -2.96 0.10 2.68
N ASN A 233 -3.14 -0.86 3.58
CA ASN A 233 -2.94 -0.68 5.01
C ASN A 233 -2.36 -1.91 5.68
N THR A 234 -1.62 -1.69 6.78
CA THR A 234 -1.26 -2.73 7.74
C THR A 234 -2.49 -3.09 8.57
N VAL A 235 -2.85 -4.36 8.57
CA VAL A 235 -4.03 -4.91 9.24
C VAL A 235 -3.62 -5.96 10.26
N LEU A 236 -4.13 -5.87 11.47
CA LEU A 236 -4.00 -6.88 12.52
C LEU A 236 -5.19 -7.84 12.46
N ILE A 237 -4.90 -9.13 12.39
CA ILE A 237 -5.88 -10.19 12.55
C ILE A 237 -6.21 -10.34 14.04
N THR A 238 -7.48 -10.26 14.39
CA THR A 238 -7.99 -10.39 15.76
C THR A 238 -8.90 -11.62 15.93
N ASP A 239 -9.39 -11.86 17.13
CA ASP A 239 -10.45 -12.85 17.38
C ASP A 239 -11.82 -12.39 16.85
N GLY A 240 -12.00 -11.08 16.67
CA GLY A 240 -13.21 -10.44 16.11
C GLY A 240 -12.96 -9.83 14.73
N GLU A 241 -13.42 -8.60 14.54
CA GLU A 241 -13.16 -7.83 13.30
C GLU A 241 -11.69 -7.40 13.22
N PRO A 242 -11.12 -7.31 12.00
CA PRO A 242 -9.74 -6.89 11.81
C PRO A 242 -9.52 -5.44 12.29
N GLU A 243 -8.34 -5.16 12.83
CA GLU A 243 -7.93 -3.81 13.20
C GLU A 243 -7.01 -3.23 12.10
N ILE A 244 -7.40 -2.12 11.49
CA ILE A 244 -6.52 -1.38 10.58
C ILE A 244 -5.59 -0.54 11.45
N LEU A 245 -4.28 -0.83 11.39
CA LEU A 245 -3.28 -0.14 12.23
C LEU A 245 -2.83 1.20 11.63
N THR A 246 -2.86 1.34 10.30
CA THR A 246 -2.39 2.54 9.59
C THR A 246 -3.53 3.50 9.29
N VAL A 247 -4.19 3.96 10.35
CA VAL A 247 -5.24 4.99 10.30
C VAL A 247 -4.76 6.29 10.92
N THR A 248 -5.21 7.41 10.38
CA THR A 248 -5.08 8.74 11.00
C THR A 248 -6.29 8.98 11.90
N GLU A 249 -6.07 9.55 13.08
CA GLU A 249 -7.17 9.95 13.97
C GLU A 249 -8.00 11.03 13.27
N GLY A 250 -9.28 10.75 13.03
CA GLY A 250 -10.23 11.74 12.47
C GLY A 250 -10.65 11.54 11.01
N LEU A 251 -10.36 10.39 10.40
CA LEU A 251 -10.91 10.00 9.08
C LEU A 251 -11.86 8.83 9.22
#